data_852fc4f77db3aa3845b2e7ba7b602552
#
_entry.id   852fc4f77db3aa3845b2e7ba7b602552
#
_cell.length_a   1.000
_cell.length_b   1.000
_cell.length_c   1.000
_cell.angle_alpha   90.00
_cell.angle_beta   90.00
_cell.angle_gamma   90.00
#
_symmetry.space_group_name_H-M   'P 1'
#
loop_
_entity.id
_entity.type
_entity.pdbx_description
1 polymer ?
#
loop_
_entity_poly.entity_id
_entity_poly.type
_entity_poly.pdbx_seq_one_letter_code
_entity_poly.pdbx_strand_id
1 'polypeptide(L)'
;MIGPASISLGAMVGTGAIVGVLGALSKLYGGGQHHVEAIVAWALIGACVMIPVSYSETVNSKIMKQGPREYISNLISPKLGLFYGLAMVALMVFGFGGFQFSGIDSVFTIVASQFMGVELTLVQRYMFIVIPVIAIVALVVLSKKDDIFMNAMTYMIGTALAGYLLFAAIFIGKTAGYIPTYFSGLIEGMMNPVTAMAGVPLF
;
A
#
# COMPACT_ATOMS: atom_id res chain seq x y z
N MET A 1 -1.29 -16.31 -15.94
CA MET A 1 -0.32 -16.04 -14.85
C MET A 1 -0.22 -14.56 -14.47
N ILE A 2 -0.52 -13.61 -15.36
CA ILE A 2 -0.41 -12.16 -15.10
C ILE A 2 -1.49 -11.67 -14.11
N GLY A 3 -2.72 -12.15 -14.20
CA GLY A 3 -3.83 -11.71 -13.35
C GLY A 3 -3.60 -11.86 -11.84
N PRO A 4 -3.24 -13.06 -11.32
CA PRO A 4 -2.93 -13.21 -9.90
C PRO A 4 -1.75 -12.35 -9.43
N ALA A 5 -0.72 -12.18 -10.27
CA ALA A 5 0.41 -11.30 -9.97
C ALA A 5 -0.02 -9.82 -9.90
N SER A 6 -0.93 -9.40 -10.79
CA SER A 6 -1.47 -8.03 -10.77
C SER A 6 -2.29 -7.76 -9.50
N ILE A 7 -3.12 -8.71 -9.06
CA ILE A 7 -3.87 -8.57 -7.81
C ILE A 7 -2.93 -8.47 -6.61
N SER A 8 -1.91 -9.33 -6.54
CA SER A 8 -0.92 -9.27 -5.47
C SER A 8 -0.17 -7.94 -5.46
N LEU A 9 0.25 -7.44 -6.63
CA LEU A 9 0.88 -6.13 -6.77
C LEU A 9 -0.06 -5.01 -6.33
N GLY A 10 -1.33 -5.03 -6.76
CA GLY A 10 -2.32 -4.03 -6.37
C GLY A 10 -2.64 -4.03 -4.88
N ALA A 11 -2.59 -5.19 -4.24
CA ALA A 11 -2.75 -5.29 -2.79
C ALA A 11 -1.53 -4.73 -2.03
N MET A 12 -0.32 -4.85 -2.59
CA MET A 12 0.92 -4.35 -1.98
C MET A 12 1.11 -2.84 -2.21
N VAL A 13 0.79 -2.34 -3.41
CA VAL A 13 0.94 -0.92 -3.78
C VAL A 13 -0.36 -0.18 -3.44
N GLY A 14 -0.74 -0.19 -2.19
CA GLY A 14 -1.88 0.57 -1.70
C GLY A 14 -1.52 2.00 -1.30
N THR A 15 -2.54 2.81 -1.02
CA THR A 15 -2.39 4.17 -0.50
C THR A 15 -1.53 4.22 0.77
N GLY A 16 -1.55 3.17 1.59
CA GLY A 16 -0.72 3.04 2.79
C GLY A 16 0.78 3.09 2.50
N ALA A 17 1.23 2.45 1.43
CA ALA A 17 2.64 2.46 1.05
C ALA A 17 3.13 3.86 0.62
N ILE A 18 2.27 4.67 0.00
CA ILE A 18 2.60 6.02 -0.45
C ILE A 18 2.41 7.02 0.69
N VAL A 19 1.20 7.06 1.26
CA VAL A 19 0.83 8.04 2.30
C VAL A 19 1.56 7.77 3.61
N GLY A 20 1.80 6.50 3.95
CA GLY A 20 2.55 6.11 5.14
C GLY A 20 3.99 6.61 5.10
N VAL A 21 4.69 6.38 4.00
CA VAL A 21 6.08 6.84 3.82
C VAL A 21 6.14 8.37 3.81
N LEU A 22 5.29 9.04 3.03
CA LEU A 22 5.25 10.50 2.98
C LEU A 22 4.88 11.11 4.34
N GLY A 23 3.94 10.51 5.06
CA GLY A 23 3.54 10.94 6.39
C GLY A 23 4.67 10.80 7.43
N ALA A 24 5.42 9.70 7.37
CA ALA A 24 6.58 9.48 8.22
C ALA A 24 7.72 10.48 7.90
N LEU A 25 8.02 10.67 6.62
CA LEU A 25 9.01 11.67 6.17
C LEU A 25 8.63 13.08 6.62
N SER A 26 7.38 13.48 6.43
CA SER A 26 6.88 14.80 6.82
C SER A 26 6.97 15.03 8.33
N LYS A 27 6.61 14.02 9.13
CA LYS A 27 6.69 14.11 10.59
C LYS A 27 8.12 14.19 11.09
N LEU A 28 9.03 13.41 10.54
CA LEU A 28 10.44 13.43 10.93
C LEU A 28 11.08 14.76 10.55
N TYR A 29 10.85 15.23 9.33
CA TYR A 29 11.36 16.51 8.87
C TYR A 29 10.79 17.68 9.67
N GLY A 30 9.49 17.69 9.94
CA GLY A 30 8.82 18.66 10.80
C GLY A 30 9.30 18.63 12.26
N GLY A 31 9.78 17.48 12.74
CA GLY A 31 10.43 17.30 14.03
C GLY A 31 11.91 17.69 14.08
N GLY A 32 12.44 18.30 13.00
CA GLY A 32 13.83 18.75 12.93
C GLY A 32 14.85 17.64 12.68
N GLN A 33 14.39 16.45 12.23
CA GLN A 33 15.33 15.38 11.84
C GLN A 33 15.91 15.65 10.47
N HIS A 34 17.21 15.45 10.35
CA HIS A 34 17.93 15.52 9.08
C HIS A 34 18.11 14.11 8.50
N HIS A 35 18.36 14.04 7.20
CA HIS A 35 18.62 12.77 6.48
C HIS A 35 17.47 11.76 6.64
N VAL A 36 16.24 12.24 6.53
CA VAL A 36 15.02 11.44 6.65
C VAL A 36 14.86 10.40 5.54
N GLU A 37 15.57 10.57 4.43
CA GLU A 37 15.71 9.62 3.32
C GLU A 37 16.20 8.23 3.76
N ALA A 38 16.91 8.15 4.89
CA ALA A 38 17.35 6.88 5.48
C ALA A 38 16.19 5.94 5.84
N ILE A 39 14.97 6.46 5.99
CA ILE A 39 13.76 5.65 6.13
C ILE A 39 13.61 4.64 4.98
N VAL A 40 13.96 5.05 3.76
CA VAL A 40 13.87 4.18 2.57
C VAL A 40 14.83 3.00 2.70
N ALA A 41 16.05 3.23 3.19
CA ALA A 41 17.01 2.16 3.43
C ALA A 41 16.51 1.17 4.49
N TRP A 42 15.95 1.67 5.59
CA TRP A 42 15.39 0.82 6.64
C TRP A 42 14.15 0.05 6.17
N ALA A 43 13.31 0.66 5.35
CA ALA A 43 12.19 -0.03 4.71
C ALA A 43 12.67 -1.18 3.80
N LEU A 44 13.73 -0.96 3.01
CA LEU A 44 14.33 -2.02 2.19
C LEU A 44 14.95 -3.14 3.03
N ILE A 45 15.63 -2.82 4.12
CA ILE A 45 16.19 -3.82 5.04
C ILE A 45 15.08 -4.69 5.61
N GLY A 46 14.00 -4.07 6.08
CA GLY A 46 12.86 -4.80 6.60
C GLY A 46 12.16 -5.64 5.54
N ALA A 47 12.00 -5.12 4.32
CA ALA A 47 11.48 -5.90 3.22
C ALA A 47 12.32 -7.18 2.98
N CYS A 48 13.65 -7.08 3.05
CA CYS A 48 14.53 -8.24 2.94
C CYS A 48 14.28 -9.28 4.04
N VAL A 49 13.94 -8.84 5.26
CA VAL A 49 13.59 -9.74 6.37
C VAL A 49 12.20 -10.35 6.15
N MET A 50 11.25 -9.57 5.66
CA MET A 50 9.86 -10.02 5.46
C MET A 50 9.67 -10.94 4.24
N ILE A 51 10.53 -10.86 3.21
CA ILE A 51 10.44 -11.73 2.03
C ILE A 51 10.49 -13.21 2.39
N PRO A 52 11.46 -13.72 3.18
CA PRO A 52 11.49 -15.13 3.59
C PRO A 52 10.25 -15.54 4.40
N VAL A 53 9.74 -14.66 5.25
CA VAL A 53 8.53 -14.92 6.06
C VAL A 53 7.31 -15.08 5.17
N SER A 54 7.07 -14.14 4.27
CA SER A 54 5.96 -14.20 3.31
C SER A 54 6.06 -15.37 2.35
N TYR A 55 7.28 -15.70 1.92
CA TYR A 55 7.53 -16.89 1.10
C TYR A 55 7.18 -18.18 1.86
N SER A 56 7.63 -18.31 3.10
CA SER A 56 7.32 -19.47 3.95
C SER A 56 5.81 -19.60 4.17
N GLU A 57 5.11 -18.51 4.43
CA GLU A 57 3.65 -18.51 4.59
C GLU A 57 2.95 -19.01 3.33
N THR A 58 3.35 -18.51 2.17
CA THR A 58 2.79 -18.90 0.87
C THR A 58 3.03 -20.38 0.57
N VAL A 59 4.25 -20.87 0.82
CA VAL A 59 4.62 -22.27 0.62
C VAL A 59 3.84 -23.18 1.57
N ASN A 60 3.75 -22.83 2.85
CA ASN A 60 2.99 -23.59 3.84
C ASN A 60 1.51 -23.66 3.49
N SER A 61 0.90 -22.54 3.11
CA SER A 61 -0.50 -22.51 2.67
C SER A 61 -0.74 -23.38 1.45
N LYS A 62 0.20 -23.42 0.51
CA LYS A 62 0.12 -24.26 -0.69
C LYS A 62 0.27 -25.74 -0.38
N ILE A 63 1.22 -26.11 0.48
CA ILE A 63 1.46 -27.51 0.86
C ILE A 63 0.29 -28.05 1.68
N MET A 64 -0.18 -27.28 2.64
CA MET A 64 -1.28 -27.68 3.53
C MET A 64 -2.64 -27.56 2.87
N LYS A 65 -2.76 -26.86 1.74
CA LYS A 65 -4.03 -26.48 1.10
C LYS A 65 -5.01 -25.81 2.07
N GLN A 66 -4.47 -25.03 2.99
CA GLN A 66 -5.20 -24.34 4.05
C GLN A 66 -4.75 -22.88 4.11
N GLY A 67 -5.69 -21.99 4.47
CA GLY A 67 -5.36 -20.60 4.74
C GLY A 67 -4.68 -20.41 6.10
N PRO A 68 -4.10 -19.22 6.36
CA PRO A 68 -3.38 -18.93 7.62
C PRO A 68 -4.21 -19.22 8.88
N ARG A 69 -5.49 -18.86 8.88
CA ARG A 69 -6.41 -19.15 9.99
C ARG A 69 -6.49 -20.65 10.30
N GLU A 70 -6.58 -21.47 9.26
CA GLU A 70 -6.79 -22.91 9.40
C GLU A 70 -5.53 -23.60 9.89
N TYR A 71 -4.37 -23.31 9.31
CA TYR A 71 -3.14 -23.96 9.78
C TYR A 71 -2.71 -23.46 11.17
N ILE A 72 -2.97 -22.18 11.53
CA ILE A 72 -2.76 -21.71 12.91
C ILE A 72 -3.69 -22.48 13.87
N SER A 73 -4.95 -22.68 13.48
CA SER A 73 -5.91 -23.44 14.28
C SER A 73 -5.49 -24.89 14.49
N ASN A 74 -4.95 -25.52 13.44
CA ASN A 74 -4.61 -26.93 13.45
C ASN A 74 -3.24 -27.21 14.07
N LEU A 75 -2.24 -26.36 13.85
CA LEU A 75 -0.86 -26.58 14.29
C LEU A 75 -0.56 -25.97 15.65
N ILE A 76 -1.23 -24.87 16.03
CA ILE A 76 -0.91 -24.14 17.24
C ILE A 76 -2.09 -24.22 18.23
N SER A 77 -3.21 -23.60 17.91
CA SER A 77 -4.39 -23.59 18.76
C SER A 77 -5.64 -23.09 18.02
N PRO A 78 -6.80 -23.76 18.20
CA PRO A 78 -8.07 -23.28 17.63
C PRO A 78 -8.46 -21.86 18.10
N LYS A 79 -8.14 -21.53 19.36
CA LYS A 79 -8.39 -20.18 19.90
C LYS A 79 -7.55 -19.11 19.20
N LEU A 80 -6.28 -19.43 18.92
CA LEU A 80 -5.40 -18.51 18.21
C LEU A 80 -5.82 -18.32 16.75
N GLY A 81 -6.25 -19.38 16.08
CA GLY A 81 -6.81 -19.32 14.73
C GLY A 81 -8.08 -18.47 14.66
N LEU A 82 -8.96 -18.60 15.66
CA LEU A 82 -10.14 -17.75 15.76
C LEU A 82 -9.77 -16.26 15.98
N PHE A 83 -8.85 -15.99 16.89
CA PHE A 83 -8.35 -14.65 17.16
C PHE A 83 -7.74 -14.02 15.91
N TYR A 84 -6.89 -14.76 15.18
CA TYR A 84 -6.32 -14.33 13.91
C TYR A 84 -7.41 -13.99 12.89
N GLY A 85 -8.41 -14.85 12.74
CA GLY A 85 -9.52 -14.60 11.82
C GLY A 85 -10.31 -13.33 12.15
N LEU A 86 -10.62 -13.13 13.43
CA LEU A 86 -11.32 -11.91 13.88
C LEU A 86 -10.45 -10.66 13.71
N ALA A 87 -9.17 -10.75 14.02
CA ALA A 87 -8.23 -9.64 13.82
C ALA A 87 -8.12 -9.25 12.33
N MET A 88 -8.08 -10.25 11.42
CA MET A 88 -8.04 -9.99 9.98
C MET A 88 -9.34 -9.34 9.48
N VAL A 89 -10.50 -9.78 9.96
CA VAL A 89 -11.79 -9.13 9.62
C VAL A 89 -11.81 -7.69 10.14
N ALA A 90 -11.40 -7.46 11.37
CA ALA A 90 -11.33 -6.12 11.94
C ALA A 90 -10.35 -5.22 11.15
N LEU A 91 -9.18 -5.75 10.77
CA LEU A 91 -8.20 -5.04 9.95
C LEU A 91 -8.78 -4.66 8.57
N MET A 92 -9.50 -5.58 7.92
CA MET A 92 -10.11 -5.33 6.61
C MET A 92 -11.20 -4.27 6.69
N VAL A 93 -12.07 -4.33 7.72
CA VAL A 93 -13.20 -3.41 7.88
C VAL A 93 -12.74 -2.03 8.34
N PHE A 94 -11.93 -1.95 9.39
CA PHE A 94 -11.56 -0.69 10.04
C PHE A 94 -10.22 -0.10 9.57
N GLY A 95 -9.31 -0.94 9.10
CA GLY A 95 -8.00 -0.51 8.63
C GLY A 95 -7.98 -0.29 7.13
N PHE A 96 -7.89 -1.36 6.37
CA PHE A 96 -7.65 -1.28 4.92
C PHE A 96 -8.78 -0.59 4.15
N GLY A 97 -10.05 -0.91 4.44
CA GLY A 97 -11.18 -0.35 3.72
C GLY A 97 -11.26 1.17 3.86
N GLY A 98 -11.21 1.67 5.10
CA GLY A 98 -11.26 3.10 5.38
C GLY A 98 -10.08 3.88 4.83
N PHE A 99 -8.88 3.30 4.92
CA PHE A 99 -7.66 3.94 4.43
C PHE A 99 -7.63 4.07 2.90
N GLN A 100 -7.97 3.00 2.18
CA GLN A 100 -8.02 3.01 0.72
C GLN A 100 -9.09 3.96 0.21
N PHE A 101 -10.24 3.96 0.88
CA PHE A 101 -11.33 4.85 0.54
C PHE A 101 -10.97 6.33 0.75
N SER A 102 -10.34 6.68 1.87
CA SER A 102 -9.83 8.02 2.14
C SER A 102 -8.80 8.48 1.10
N GLY A 103 -7.95 7.55 0.61
CA GLY A 103 -7.02 7.84 -0.48
C GLY A 103 -7.73 8.19 -1.79
N ILE A 104 -8.74 7.43 -2.18
CA ILE A 104 -9.54 7.70 -3.39
C ILE A 104 -10.24 9.06 -3.27
N ASP A 105 -10.91 9.30 -2.16
CA ASP A 105 -11.60 10.58 -1.90
C ASP A 105 -10.64 11.77 -1.96
N SER A 106 -9.45 11.66 -1.38
CA SER A 106 -8.41 12.69 -1.41
C SER A 106 -7.94 12.98 -2.84
N VAL A 107 -7.66 11.95 -3.64
CA VAL A 107 -7.22 12.12 -5.03
C VAL A 107 -8.28 12.82 -5.86
N PHE A 108 -9.53 12.39 -5.79
CA PHE A 108 -10.62 13.03 -6.53
C PHE A 108 -10.85 14.48 -6.08
N THR A 109 -10.74 14.76 -4.80
CA THR A 109 -10.87 16.13 -4.27
C THR A 109 -9.74 17.03 -4.78
N ILE A 110 -8.50 16.54 -4.80
CA ILE A 110 -7.34 17.27 -5.34
C ILE A 110 -7.52 17.52 -6.85
N VAL A 111 -7.94 16.52 -7.60
CA VAL A 111 -8.19 16.65 -9.04
C VAL A 111 -9.29 17.70 -9.30
N ALA A 112 -10.40 17.64 -8.55
CA ALA A 112 -11.47 18.62 -8.69
C ALA A 112 -11.00 20.05 -8.38
N SER A 113 -10.24 20.25 -7.32
CA SER A 113 -9.75 21.59 -6.92
C SER A 113 -8.67 22.12 -7.85
N GLN A 114 -7.68 21.31 -8.23
CA GLN A 114 -6.53 21.79 -9.01
C GLN A 114 -6.78 21.86 -10.52
N PHE A 115 -7.54 20.93 -11.08
CA PHE A 115 -7.77 20.88 -12.52
C PHE A 115 -9.11 21.47 -12.96
N MET A 116 -10.13 21.39 -12.09
CA MET A 116 -11.47 21.91 -12.42
C MET A 116 -11.80 23.20 -11.67
N GLY A 117 -10.98 23.61 -10.72
CA GLY A 117 -11.20 24.80 -9.90
C GLY A 117 -12.45 24.71 -9.00
N VAL A 118 -12.92 23.49 -8.71
CA VAL A 118 -14.14 23.25 -7.93
C VAL A 118 -13.79 22.69 -6.56
N GLU A 119 -14.21 23.39 -5.51
CA GLU A 119 -14.16 22.86 -4.15
C GLU A 119 -15.41 22.02 -3.88
N LEU A 120 -15.22 20.70 -3.70
CA LEU A 120 -16.31 19.78 -3.44
C LEU A 120 -16.75 19.87 -1.96
N THR A 121 -18.01 20.17 -1.74
CA THR A 121 -18.63 20.06 -0.42
C THR A 121 -18.72 18.61 0.01
N LEU A 122 -18.89 18.34 1.32
CA LEU A 122 -19.01 17.00 1.86
C LEU A 122 -20.11 16.19 1.15
N VAL A 123 -21.26 16.81 0.90
CA VAL A 123 -22.38 16.14 0.22
C VAL A 123 -22.03 15.78 -1.22
N GLN A 124 -21.36 16.68 -1.94
CA GLN A 124 -20.92 16.43 -3.30
C GLN A 124 -19.87 15.30 -3.37
N ARG A 125 -18.95 15.26 -2.40
CA ARG A 125 -17.99 14.15 -2.29
C ARG A 125 -18.70 12.80 -2.10
N TYR A 126 -19.68 12.72 -1.22
CA TYR A 126 -20.47 11.51 -1.07
C TYR A 126 -21.22 11.12 -2.35
N MET A 127 -21.87 12.07 -3.02
CA MET A 127 -22.66 11.82 -4.22
C MET A 127 -21.81 11.43 -5.42
N PHE A 128 -20.69 12.13 -5.66
CA PHE A 128 -19.92 11.98 -6.88
C PHE A 128 -18.70 11.04 -6.75
N ILE A 129 -18.27 10.75 -5.54
CA ILE A 129 -17.11 9.88 -5.31
C ILE A 129 -17.53 8.60 -4.58
N VAL A 130 -18.12 8.74 -3.39
CA VAL A 130 -18.40 7.62 -2.50
C VAL A 130 -19.40 6.64 -3.12
N ILE A 131 -20.57 7.14 -3.50
CA ILE A 131 -21.66 6.32 -4.03
C ILE A 131 -21.26 5.62 -5.35
N PRO A 132 -20.66 6.31 -6.36
CA PRO A 132 -20.20 5.64 -7.57
C PRO A 132 -19.13 4.57 -7.32
N VAL A 133 -18.15 4.83 -6.46
CA VAL A 133 -17.11 3.84 -6.14
C VAL A 133 -17.72 2.60 -5.47
N ILE A 134 -18.58 2.80 -4.48
CA ILE A 134 -19.29 1.67 -3.83
C ILE A 134 -20.16 0.92 -4.84
N ALA A 135 -20.87 1.62 -5.71
CA ALA A 135 -21.73 0.99 -6.73
C ALA A 135 -20.90 0.15 -7.72
N ILE A 136 -19.76 0.67 -8.21
CA ILE A 136 -18.88 -0.06 -9.11
C ILE A 136 -18.33 -1.32 -8.42
N VAL A 137 -17.83 -1.18 -7.20
CA VAL A 137 -17.29 -2.32 -6.43
C VAL A 137 -18.38 -3.36 -6.18
N ALA A 138 -19.57 -2.91 -5.77
CA ALA A 138 -20.71 -3.81 -5.55
C ALA A 138 -21.12 -4.55 -6.83
N LEU A 139 -21.19 -3.86 -7.97
CA LEU A 139 -21.50 -4.47 -9.26
C LEU A 139 -20.47 -5.54 -9.65
N VAL A 140 -19.18 -5.24 -9.47
CA VAL A 140 -18.11 -6.19 -9.76
C VAL A 140 -18.19 -7.41 -8.87
N VAL A 141 -18.37 -7.22 -7.56
CA VAL A 141 -18.47 -8.33 -6.59
C VAL A 141 -19.73 -9.17 -6.81
N LEU A 142 -20.87 -8.53 -7.05
CA LEU A 142 -22.14 -9.21 -7.28
C LEU A 142 -22.20 -9.93 -8.63
N SER A 143 -21.40 -9.53 -9.61
CA SER A 143 -21.36 -10.17 -10.92
C SER A 143 -20.90 -11.63 -10.86
N LYS A 144 -20.17 -12.01 -9.82
CA LYS A 144 -19.55 -13.35 -9.63
C LYS A 144 -18.73 -13.82 -10.84
N LYS A 145 -18.24 -12.89 -11.65
CA LYS A 145 -17.44 -13.17 -12.84
C LYS A 145 -15.97 -12.84 -12.52
N ASP A 146 -15.27 -13.84 -11.99
CA ASP A 146 -13.86 -13.70 -11.61
C ASP A 146 -12.98 -13.22 -12.77
N ASP A 147 -13.27 -13.65 -14.00
CA ASP A 147 -12.51 -13.23 -15.18
C ASP A 147 -12.63 -11.73 -15.47
N ILE A 148 -13.82 -11.13 -15.27
CA ILE A 148 -14.02 -9.68 -15.46
C ILE A 148 -13.23 -8.92 -14.42
N PHE A 149 -13.31 -9.36 -13.15
CA PHE A 149 -12.55 -8.76 -12.07
C PHE A 149 -11.04 -8.85 -12.31
N MET A 150 -10.54 -10.05 -12.65
CA MET A 150 -9.14 -10.30 -12.93
C MET A 150 -8.59 -9.45 -14.08
N ASN A 151 -9.35 -9.35 -15.17
CA ASN A 151 -8.98 -8.54 -16.32
C ASN A 151 -8.97 -7.05 -15.99
N ALA A 152 -10.02 -6.54 -15.32
CA ALA A 152 -10.09 -5.14 -14.92
C ALA A 152 -8.90 -4.76 -14.02
N MET A 153 -8.60 -5.58 -13.00
CA MET A 153 -7.45 -5.36 -12.11
C MET A 153 -6.12 -5.42 -12.86
N THR A 154 -5.96 -6.35 -13.81
CA THR A 154 -4.74 -6.46 -14.62
C THR A 154 -4.50 -5.19 -15.43
N TYR A 155 -5.51 -4.66 -16.10
CA TYR A 155 -5.38 -3.43 -16.89
C TYR A 155 -5.16 -2.19 -16.01
N MET A 156 -5.92 -2.05 -14.93
CA MET A 156 -5.77 -0.90 -14.02
C MET A 156 -4.38 -0.86 -13.39
N ILE A 157 -3.91 -1.97 -12.83
CA ILE A 157 -2.61 -2.05 -12.17
C ILE A 157 -1.48 -1.92 -13.18
N GLY A 158 -1.61 -2.56 -14.35
CA GLY A 158 -0.63 -2.45 -15.42
C GLY A 158 -0.44 -1.01 -15.90
N THR A 159 -1.55 -0.30 -16.12
CA THR A 159 -1.53 1.11 -16.53
C THR A 159 -0.96 2.01 -15.43
N ALA A 160 -1.38 1.80 -14.18
CA ALA A 160 -0.88 2.57 -13.04
C ALA A 160 0.62 2.36 -12.84
N LEU A 161 1.10 1.12 -12.94
CA LEU A 161 2.52 0.78 -12.82
C LEU A 161 3.35 1.42 -13.95
N ALA A 162 2.88 1.35 -15.20
CA ALA A 162 3.55 1.97 -16.33
C ALA A 162 3.64 3.50 -16.16
N GLY A 163 2.55 4.14 -15.75
CA GLY A 163 2.52 5.58 -15.44
C GLY A 163 3.48 5.95 -14.30
N TYR A 164 3.50 5.16 -13.25
CA TYR A 164 4.39 5.38 -12.12
C TYR A 164 5.87 5.24 -12.51
N LEU A 165 6.22 4.20 -13.26
CA LEU A 165 7.60 3.99 -13.74
C LEU A 165 8.05 5.12 -14.69
N LEU A 166 7.17 5.58 -15.55
CA LEU A 166 7.44 6.72 -16.44
C LEU A 166 7.68 7.99 -15.61
N PHE A 167 6.81 8.28 -14.65
CA PHE A 167 6.98 9.42 -13.73
C PHE A 167 8.30 9.32 -12.96
N ALA A 168 8.62 8.16 -12.41
CA ALA A 168 9.85 7.91 -11.66
C ALA A 168 11.10 8.13 -12.57
N ALA A 169 11.07 7.65 -13.80
CA ALA A 169 12.16 7.84 -14.75
C ALA A 169 12.39 9.32 -15.09
N ILE A 170 11.31 10.08 -15.34
CA ILE A 170 11.38 11.52 -15.58
C ILE A 170 11.90 12.25 -14.35
N PHE A 171 11.40 11.90 -13.18
CA PHE A 171 11.82 12.52 -11.91
C PHE A 171 13.31 12.27 -11.64
N ILE A 172 13.78 11.03 -11.75
CA ILE A 172 15.20 10.67 -11.57
C ILE A 172 16.06 11.41 -12.60
N GLY A 173 15.64 11.48 -13.85
CA GLY A 173 16.37 12.21 -14.90
C GLY A 173 16.52 13.69 -14.59
N LYS A 174 15.46 14.34 -14.05
CA LYS A 174 15.49 15.76 -13.66
C LYS A 174 16.28 16.02 -12.39
N THR A 175 16.39 15.04 -11.49
CA THR A 175 17.06 15.18 -10.19
C THR A 175 18.39 14.45 -10.11
N ALA A 176 18.93 14.01 -11.23
CA ALA A 176 20.16 13.21 -11.29
C ALA A 176 21.34 13.86 -10.57
N GLY A 177 21.44 15.21 -10.59
CA GLY A 177 22.49 15.95 -9.87
C GLY A 177 22.44 15.81 -8.34
N TYR A 178 21.30 15.43 -7.77
CA TYR A 178 21.13 15.23 -6.33
C TYR A 178 21.43 13.81 -5.86
N ILE A 179 21.64 12.86 -6.78
CA ILE A 179 21.87 11.46 -6.44
C ILE A 179 23.03 11.25 -5.47
N PRO A 180 24.22 11.87 -5.66
CA PRO A 180 25.32 11.71 -4.72
C PRO A 180 24.98 12.21 -3.31
N THR A 181 24.35 13.39 -3.22
CA THR A 181 23.92 13.98 -1.95
C THR A 181 22.88 13.11 -1.25
N TYR A 182 21.95 12.53 -2.02
CA TYR A 182 20.97 11.60 -1.49
C TYR A 182 21.63 10.36 -0.87
N PHE A 183 22.59 9.76 -1.55
CA PHE A 183 23.29 8.58 -1.01
C PHE A 183 24.15 8.89 0.21
N SER A 184 24.82 10.03 0.25
CA SER A 184 25.58 10.43 1.45
C SER A 184 24.64 10.64 2.65
N GLY A 185 23.53 11.36 2.46
CA GLY A 185 22.54 11.57 3.51
C GLY A 185 21.86 10.27 3.96
N LEU A 186 21.61 9.33 3.03
CA LEU A 186 21.07 8.02 3.33
C LEU A 186 21.99 7.22 4.27
N ILE A 187 23.30 7.18 3.97
CA ILE A 187 24.29 6.48 4.81
C ILE A 187 24.39 7.14 6.19
N GLU A 188 24.46 8.45 6.24
CA GLU A 188 24.56 9.22 7.48
C GLU A 188 23.29 9.05 8.34
N GLY A 189 22.12 9.12 7.73
CA GLY A 189 20.84 8.94 8.41
C GLY A 189 20.56 7.50 8.87
N MET A 190 21.16 6.49 8.24
CA MET A 190 20.98 5.09 8.66
C MET A 190 21.43 4.82 10.09
N MET A 191 22.39 5.57 10.60
CA MET A 191 22.88 5.43 11.98
C MET A 191 22.01 6.17 12.99
N ASN A 192 21.01 6.91 12.55
CA ASN A 192 20.08 7.61 13.44
C ASN A 192 18.97 6.66 13.94
N PRO A 193 18.86 6.39 15.26
CA PRO A 193 17.85 5.48 15.79
C PRO A 193 16.40 5.92 15.50
N VAL A 194 16.15 7.22 15.38
CA VAL A 194 14.81 7.76 15.13
C VAL A 194 14.33 7.40 13.72
N THR A 195 15.21 7.52 12.72
CA THR A 195 14.90 7.13 11.34
C THR A 195 14.75 5.61 11.22
N ALA A 196 15.55 4.83 11.96
CA ALA A 196 15.42 3.39 12.02
C ALA A 196 14.06 2.95 12.60
N MET A 197 13.66 3.52 13.74
CA MET A 197 12.37 3.21 14.37
C MET A 197 11.18 3.64 13.52
N ALA A 198 11.31 4.66 12.70
CA ALA A 198 10.25 5.10 11.80
C ALA A 198 10.22 4.30 10.49
N GLY A 199 11.37 3.79 10.02
CA GLY A 199 11.47 3.04 8.77
C GLY A 199 11.09 1.57 8.90
N VAL A 200 11.44 0.92 10.01
CA VAL A 200 11.15 -0.52 10.23
C VAL A 200 9.65 -0.87 10.16
N PRO A 201 8.70 -0.07 10.66
CA PRO A 201 7.27 -0.39 10.58
C PRO A 201 6.60 -0.08 9.24
N LEU A 202 7.32 0.33 8.20
CA LEU A 202 6.73 0.73 6.90
C LEU A 202 6.52 -0.42 5.91
N PHE A 203 6.79 -1.67 6.29
CA PHE A 203 6.62 -2.86 5.44
C PHE A 203 5.82 -3.97 6.10
#